data_29e9b1c9ae61de70083282534cea5bca
#
_entry.id   29e9b1c9ae61de70083282534cea5bca
#
_cell.length_a   1.000
_cell.length_b   1.000
_cell.length_c   1.000
_cell.angle_alpha   90.00
_cell.angle_beta   90.00
_cell.angle_gamma   90.00
#
_symmetry.space_group_name_H-M   'P 1'
#
loop_
_entity.id
_entity.type
_entity.pdbx_description
1 polymer ?
#
loop_
_entity_poly.entity_id
_entity_poly.type
_entity_poly.pdbx_seq_one_letter_code
_entity_poly.pdbx_strand_id
1 'polypeptide(L)'
;ILAAGRTGAEGPGAAASDPASTGAGDPYTPPEAITTTPELLEFVAHAAAYAREHGREKAAVAFTDPNGTFVAGNTHVFAVEYGGTVVVDAAEPGIRGTDISNQTDPFGIRFAERFEETARFGRGYVSYMYPNPANNGTFEHRIAVVEDVDGTYYVAAGLFASQGEVYPSVALNTSAGQPALEDLVAYVKSAVAYARTNGKEKALAVFNDRTGPFVQGELVMMAFDYNGTNLAAPPYSPELVKNRINLINYYDPDGVYTIRGMRDFATEGGGFFYTVVKVRANDTVVYVPKIDYAEPVDGDWWIFSGIVVPEYARIGPGNLTGIPVRDHTREEVYDLVNRAVAFAQASGKEAALAEINDPAGRFVNGDLFVWAESTDGTVLADPFWKEAIGRNCMNDTDRNGMPITKVGIEAMQNAAGFSRALFPNTAANETAEVPKLIYMKAVDETWWIGGGIYGLEVE
;
A
#
# COMPACT_ATOMS: atom_id res chain seq x y z
N ILE A 1 21.54 -11.53 -52.52
CA ILE A 1 21.15 -12.95 -52.42
C ILE A 1 21.29 -13.37 -50.97
N LEU A 2 20.20 -13.43 -50.27
CA LEU A 2 19.69 -14.40 -49.29
C LEU A 2 18.72 -13.74 -48.33
N ALA A 3 17.55 -14.31 -48.28
CA ALA A 3 16.41 -13.85 -47.49
C ALA A 3 16.63 -14.06 -46.01
N ALA A 4 16.29 -13.04 -45.19
CA ALA A 4 16.16 -13.16 -43.74
C ALA A 4 14.70 -13.43 -43.43
N GLY A 5 14.42 -14.59 -42.83
CA GLY A 5 13.13 -14.95 -42.30
C GLY A 5 12.76 -14.10 -41.07
N ARG A 6 11.53 -13.60 -41.06
CA ARG A 6 10.88 -13.04 -39.90
C ARG A 6 10.53 -14.21 -38.95
N THR A 7 11.12 -14.19 -37.75
CA THR A 7 10.59 -14.93 -36.60
C THR A 7 9.60 -14.05 -35.88
N GLY A 8 8.37 -14.54 -35.76
CA GLY A 8 7.30 -13.84 -35.02
C GLY A 8 7.62 -13.78 -33.54
N ALA A 9 7.25 -12.65 -32.95
CA ALA A 9 7.18 -12.50 -31.51
C ALA A 9 5.99 -13.34 -30.99
N GLU A 10 6.29 -14.36 -30.20
CA GLU A 10 5.29 -15.05 -29.40
C GLU A 10 4.87 -14.10 -28.27
N GLY A 11 3.58 -13.90 -28.15
CA GLY A 11 2.97 -13.16 -27.04
C GLY A 11 3.14 -13.92 -25.71
N PRO A 12 2.89 -13.26 -24.57
CA PRO A 12 3.11 -13.82 -23.24
C PRO A 12 2.31 -15.12 -23.09
N GLY A 13 3.01 -16.14 -22.66
CA GLY A 13 2.54 -17.50 -22.54
C GLY A 13 1.31 -17.62 -21.63
N ALA A 14 0.50 -18.58 -21.97
CA ALA A 14 -0.71 -19.00 -21.27
C ALA A 14 -0.51 -19.10 -19.77
N ALA A 15 -1.48 -18.56 -19.04
CA ALA A 15 -1.65 -18.71 -17.60
C ALA A 15 -1.46 -20.17 -17.20
N ALA A 16 -0.61 -20.40 -16.21
CA ALA A 16 -0.46 -21.70 -15.59
C ALA A 16 -1.82 -22.15 -15.06
N SER A 17 -2.22 -23.34 -15.46
CA SER A 17 -3.45 -24.00 -15.04
C SER A 17 -3.55 -24.06 -13.51
N ASP A 18 -4.65 -23.54 -13.01
CA ASP A 18 -5.12 -23.57 -11.62
C ASP A 18 -5.07 -25.00 -11.04
N PRO A 19 -4.42 -25.26 -9.91
CA PRO A 19 -4.50 -26.54 -9.23
C PRO A 19 -5.62 -26.54 -8.20
N ALA A 20 -6.87 -26.31 -8.63
CA ALA A 20 -8.02 -26.55 -7.76
C ALA A 20 -9.27 -26.86 -8.59
N SER A 21 -9.21 -27.91 -9.39
CA SER A 21 -10.40 -28.69 -9.67
C SER A 21 -10.65 -29.54 -8.42
N THR A 22 -11.38 -29.03 -7.47
CA THR A 22 -12.04 -29.85 -6.45
C THR A 22 -13.12 -30.63 -7.16
N GLY A 23 -12.89 -31.94 -7.25
CA GLY A 23 -13.90 -32.91 -7.72
C GLY A 23 -15.20 -32.72 -6.95
N ALA A 24 -16.31 -33.15 -7.57
CA ALA A 24 -17.66 -33.11 -7.05
C ALA A 24 -17.73 -33.53 -5.57
N GLY A 25 -17.75 -32.56 -4.69
CA GLY A 25 -17.83 -32.69 -3.26
C GLY A 25 -18.36 -31.42 -2.68
N ASP A 26 -19.38 -31.50 -1.90
CA ASP A 26 -20.12 -30.54 -1.09
C ASP A 26 -20.58 -29.24 -1.78
N PRO A 27 -21.87 -29.02 -1.93
CA PRO A 27 -22.39 -27.75 -2.40
C PRO A 27 -22.00 -26.67 -1.35
N TYR A 28 -21.28 -25.63 -1.82
CA TYR A 28 -20.94 -24.48 -0.99
C TYR A 28 -22.20 -23.91 -0.31
N THR A 29 -22.15 -23.79 0.97
CA THR A 29 -23.21 -23.13 1.75
C THR A 29 -22.59 -21.88 2.35
N PRO A 30 -23.02 -20.68 1.95
CA PRO A 30 -22.50 -19.45 2.53
C PRO A 30 -22.81 -19.41 4.03
N PRO A 31 -21.96 -18.77 4.85
CA PRO A 31 -22.30 -18.48 6.24
C PRO A 31 -23.53 -17.57 6.31
N GLU A 32 -24.19 -17.53 7.47
CA GLU A 32 -25.35 -16.65 7.71
C GLU A 32 -24.99 -15.18 7.46
N ALA A 33 -23.76 -14.78 7.77
CA ALA A 33 -23.18 -13.48 7.45
C ALA A 33 -21.66 -13.60 7.22
N ILE A 34 -21.12 -12.80 6.30
CA ILE A 34 -19.68 -12.61 6.12
C ILE A 34 -19.20 -11.60 7.16
N THR A 35 -18.22 -12.00 7.97
CA THR A 35 -17.67 -11.17 9.06
C THR A 35 -16.16 -11.01 9.02
N THR A 36 -15.48 -11.76 8.15
CA THR A 36 -14.01 -11.72 8.00
C THR A 36 -13.58 -11.67 6.54
N THR A 37 -12.39 -11.17 6.28
CA THR A 37 -11.81 -11.13 4.92
C THR A 37 -11.54 -12.52 4.33
N PRO A 38 -11.13 -13.56 5.09
CA PRO A 38 -11.04 -14.92 4.55
C PRO A 38 -12.40 -15.49 4.10
N GLU A 39 -13.47 -15.29 4.87
CA GLU A 39 -14.82 -15.68 4.47
C GLU A 39 -15.27 -14.95 3.19
N LEU A 40 -14.97 -13.65 3.09
CA LEU A 40 -15.26 -12.84 1.91
C LEU A 40 -14.51 -13.37 0.68
N LEU A 41 -13.25 -13.74 0.85
CA LEU A 41 -12.41 -14.32 -0.22
C LEU A 41 -13.01 -15.64 -0.73
N GLU A 42 -13.40 -16.55 0.16
CA GLU A 42 -14.02 -17.82 -0.17
C GLU A 42 -15.36 -17.61 -0.89
N PHE A 43 -16.18 -16.69 -0.40
CA PHE A 43 -17.47 -16.33 -0.98
C PHE A 43 -17.34 -15.84 -2.44
N VAL A 44 -16.41 -14.93 -2.70
CA VAL A 44 -16.17 -14.41 -4.05
C VAL A 44 -15.54 -15.46 -4.97
N ALA A 45 -14.60 -16.26 -4.46
CA ALA A 45 -14.00 -17.34 -5.24
C ALA A 45 -15.06 -18.35 -5.71
N HIS A 46 -16.04 -18.65 -4.84
CA HIS A 46 -17.16 -19.53 -5.21
C HIS A 46 -18.06 -18.90 -6.28
N ALA A 47 -18.36 -17.60 -6.17
CA ALA A 47 -19.12 -16.87 -7.17
C ALA A 47 -18.41 -16.83 -8.55
N ALA A 48 -17.10 -16.60 -8.55
CA ALA A 48 -16.29 -16.62 -9.77
C ALA A 48 -16.25 -18.02 -10.41
N ALA A 49 -16.08 -19.06 -9.61
CA ALA A 49 -16.13 -20.46 -10.09
C ALA A 49 -17.50 -20.80 -10.70
N TYR A 50 -18.58 -20.44 -10.02
CA TYR A 50 -19.94 -20.62 -10.54
C TYR A 50 -20.14 -19.89 -11.88
N ALA A 51 -19.67 -18.65 -11.97
CA ALA A 51 -19.79 -17.84 -13.17
C ALA A 51 -19.00 -18.43 -14.37
N ARG A 52 -17.80 -18.96 -14.11
CA ARG A 52 -16.98 -19.67 -15.13
C ARG A 52 -17.66 -20.94 -15.62
N GLU A 53 -18.29 -21.71 -14.72
CA GLU A 53 -18.95 -22.98 -15.05
C GLU A 53 -20.26 -22.79 -15.80
N HIS A 54 -21.09 -21.82 -15.39
CA HIS A 54 -22.46 -21.68 -15.85
C HIS A 54 -22.66 -20.55 -16.88
N GLY A 55 -21.65 -19.70 -17.05
CA GLY A 55 -21.68 -18.55 -17.95
C GLY A 55 -22.40 -17.33 -17.35
N ARG A 56 -22.11 -16.18 -17.93
CA ARG A 56 -22.50 -14.86 -17.44
C ARG A 56 -23.99 -14.68 -17.19
N GLU A 57 -24.85 -15.15 -18.11
CA GLU A 57 -26.30 -14.93 -17.99
C GLU A 57 -26.91 -15.71 -16.80
N LYS A 58 -26.51 -16.98 -16.64
CA LYS A 58 -26.97 -17.78 -15.50
C LYS A 58 -26.40 -17.26 -14.18
N ALA A 59 -25.15 -16.86 -14.17
CA ALA A 59 -24.53 -16.27 -13.00
C ALA A 59 -25.25 -14.98 -12.58
N ALA A 60 -25.57 -14.09 -13.53
CA ALA A 60 -26.29 -12.85 -13.23
C ALA A 60 -27.67 -13.12 -12.62
N VAL A 61 -28.39 -14.16 -13.07
CA VAL A 61 -29.66 -14.57 -12.45
C VAL A 61 -29.44 -15.11 -11.03
N ALA A 62 -28.45 -15.96 -10.83
CA ALA A 62 -28.14 -16.53 -9.51
C ALA A 62 -27.71 -15.47 -8.49
N PHE A 63 -26.96 -14.46 -8.93
CA PHE A 63 -26.48 -13.36 -8.06
C PHE A 63 -27.59 -12.40 -7.65
N THR A 64 -28.71 -12.33 -8.37
CA THR A 64 -29.88 -11.50 -8.01
C THR A 64 -30.89 -12.19 -7.11
N ASP A 65 -30.74 -13.48 -6.83
CA ASP A 65 -31.64 -14.19 -5.93
C ASP A 65 -31.34 -13.82 -4.47
N PRO A 66 -32.24 -13.07 -3.79
CA PRO A 66 -32.00 -12.64 -2.42
C PRO A 66 -31.98 -13.78 -1.38
N ASN A 67 -32.46 -14.95 -1.75
CA ASN A 67 -32.42 -16.18 -0.95
C ASN A 67 -31.41 -17.20 -1.48
N GLY A 68 -30.61 -16.81 -2.47
CA GLY A 68 -29.62 -17.67 -3.13
C GLY A 68 -28.31 -17.75 -2.36
N THR A 69 -27.41 -18.59 -2.83
CA THR A 69 -26.08 -18.85 -2.24
C THR A 69 -25.10 -17.68 -2.38
N PHE A 70 -25.47 -16.62 -3.13
CA PHE A 70 -24.61 -15.44 -3.38
C PHE A 70 -25.05 -14.20 -2.59
N VAL A 71 -25.83 -14.44 -1.52
CA VAL A 71 -26.18 -13.44 -0.51
C VAL A 71 -25.93 -14.05 0.87
N ALA A 72 -25.19 -13.35 1.73
CA ALA A 72 -24.85 -13.76 3.08
C ALA A 72 -24.99 -12.56 4.03
N GLY A 73 -26.12 -12.49 4.73
CA GLY A 73 -26.48 -11.32 5.53
C GLY A 73 -26.57 -10.06 4.67
N ASN A 74 -25.79 -9.05 5.00
CA ASN A 74 -25.73 -7.79 4.23
C ASN A 74 -24.70 -7.81 3.07
N THR A 75 -23.99 -8.92 2.89
CA THR A 75 -23.02 -9.10 1.83
C THR A 75 -23.65 -9.82 0.65
N HIS A 76 -23.47 -9.28 -0.54
CA HIS A 76 -23.96 -9.85 -1.80
C HIS A 76 -22.90 -9.75 -2.87
N VAL A 77 -22.98 -10.63 -3.87
CA VAL A 77 -22.11 -10.60 -5.05
C VAL A 77 -22.68 -9.60 -6.04
N PHE A 78 -21.78 -8.78 -6.60
CA PHE A 78 -22.04 -7.97 -7.79
C PHE A 78 -21.04 -8.29 -8.90
N ALA A 79 -21.37 -7.96 -10.14
CA ALA A 79 -20.51 -8.19 -11.29
C ALA A 79 -20.46 -6.96 -12.20
N VAL A 80 -19.26 -6.67 -12.73
CA VAL A 80 -19.00 -5.49 -13.58
C VAL A 80 -18.11 -5.90 -14.76
N GLU A 81 -18.41 -5.41 -15.96
CA GLU A 81 -17.55 -5.55 -17.13
C GLU A 81 -16.27 -4.74 -16.96
N TYR A 82 -15.19 -5.19 -17.59
CA TYR A 82 -14.05 -4.30 -17.81
C TYR A 82 -14.49 -3.05 -18.59
N GLY A 83 -14.14 -1.88 -18.08
CA GLY A 83 -14.66 -0.60 -18.56
C GLY A 83 -15.83 -0.03 -17.75
N GLY A 84 -16.29 -0.74 -16.69
CA GLY A 84 -17.17 -0.15 -15.67
C GLY A 84 -18.67 -0.38 -15.82
N THR A 85 -19.15 -1.14 -16.83
CA THR A 85 -20.59 -1.44 -16.98
C THR A 85 -21.05 -2.48 -15.97
N VAL A 86 -22.04 -2.14 -15.15
CA VAL A 86 -22.61 -3.06 -14.15
C VAL A 86 -23.41 -4.15 -14.84
N VAL A 87 -23.00 -5.40 -14.63
CA VAL A 87 -23.72 -6.61 -15.12
C VAL A 87 -24.88 -6.94 -14.20
N VAL A 88 -24.63 -6.92 -12.89
CA VAL A 88 -25.59 -7.23 -11.86
C VAL A 88 -25.14 -6.67 -10.51
N ASP A 89 -26.09 -6.14 -9.75
CA ASP A 89 -25.97 -5.85 -8.33
C ASP A 89 -27.30 -6.18 -7.66
N ALA A 90 -27.28 -7.10 -6.70
CA ALA A 90 -28.50 -7.54 -6.02
C ALA A 90 -29.06 -6.49 -5.05
N ALA A 91 -28.20 -5.67 -4.45
CA ALA A 91 -28.63 -4.61 -3.54
C ALA A 91 -29.16 -3.38 -4.30
N GLU A 92 -28.64 -3.13 -5.48
CA GLU A 92 -29.01 -1.97 -6.32
C GLU A 92 -29.40 -2.40 -7.74
N PRO A 93 -30.51 -3.15 -7.93
CA PRO A 93 -30.86 -3.68 -9.26
C PRO A 93 -31.07 -2.57 -10.31
N GLY A 94 -31.32 -1.34 -9.87
CA GLY A 94 -31.55 -0.18 -10.75
C GLY A 94 -30.31 0.32 -11.48
N ILE A 95 -29.08 -0.06 -11.04
CA ILE A 95 -27.84 0.36 -11.68
C ILE A 95 -27.35 -0.63 -12.76
N ARG A 96 -28.05 -1.70 -13.01
CA ARG A 96 -27.71 -2.66 -14.07
C ARG A 96 -27.62 -1.96 -15.43
N GLY A 97 -26.53 -2.16 -16.13
CA GLY A 97 -26.23 -1.54 -17.41
C GLY A 97 -25.73 -0.10 -17.32
N THR A 98 -25.57 0.48 -16.11
CA THR A 98 -24.95 1.79 -15.94
C THR A 98 -23.43 1.66 -15.93
N ASP A 99 -22.75 2.72 -16.36
CA ASP A 99 -21.31 2.86 -16.28
C ASP A 99 -20.95 3.54 -14.94
N ILE A 100 -20.14 2.84 -14.14
CA ILE A 100 -19.64 3.31 -12.83
C ILE A 100 -18.16 3.71 -12.86
N SER A 101 -17.50 3.69 -14.03
CA SER A 101 -16.06 3.96 -14.17
C SER A 101 -15.62 5.31 -13.59
N ASN A 102 -16.51 6.33 -13.67
CA ASN A 102 -16.22 7.66 -13.17
C ASN A 102 -16.73 7.92 -11.73
N GLN A 103 -17.28 6.91 -11.06
CA GLN A 103 -17.72 7.08 -9.67
C GLN A 103 -16.50 7.13 -8.74
N THR A 104 -16.52 8.13 -7.86
CA THR A 104 -15.48 8.35 -6.86
C THR A 104 -16.02 8.20 -5.45
N ASP A 105 -15.15 7.78 -4.53
CA ASP A 105 -15.39 7.91 -3.11
C ASP A 105 -15.15 9.37 -2.63
N PRO A 106 -15.39 9.70 -1.33
CA PRO A 106 -15.15 11.05 -0.81
C PRO A 106 -13.70 11.54 -0.89
N PHE A 107 -12.75 10.64 -1.12
CA PHE A 107 -11.34 10.98 -1.31
C PHE A 107 -10.94 11.15 -2.78
N GLY A 108 -11.91 11.07 -3.70
CA GLY A 108 -11.66 11.17 -5.13
C GLY A 108 -11.17 9.86 -5.78
N ILE A 109 -11.16 8.75 -5.04
CA ILE A 109 -10.71 7.46 -5.55
C ILE A 109 -11.77 6.86 -6.46
N ARG A 110 -11.42 6.59 -7.72
CA ARG A 110 -12.26 5.86 -8.69
C ARG A 110 -12.22 4.38 -8.38
N PHE A 111 -13.06 3.92 -7.45
CA PHE A 111 -13.02 2.55 -6.96
C PHE A 111 -13.31 1.49 -8.04
N ALA A 112 -14.09 1.81 -9.07
CA ALA A 112 -14.32 0.90 -10.20
C ALA A 112 -13.03 0.64 -10.99
N GLU A 113 -12.16 1.64 -11.17
CA GLU A 113 -10.83 1.45 -11.78
C GLU A 113 -9.95 0.57 -10.89
N ARG A 114 -10.00 0.74 -9.56
CA ARG A 114 -9.26 -0.11 -8.63
C ARG A 114 -9.74 -1.56 -8.65
N PHE A 115 -11.05 -1.78 -8.83
CA PHE A 115 -11.60 -3.11 -9.03
C PHE A 115 -11.06 -3.74 -10.32
N GLU A 116 -11.15 -3.01 -11.43
CA GLU A 116 -10.65 -3.47 -12.72
C GLU A 116 -9.14 -3.77 -12.68
N GLU A 117 -8.32 -2.87 -12.14
CA GLU A 117 -6.88 -3.06 -11.98
C GLU A 117 -6.59 -4.37 -11.20
N THR A 118 -7.27 -4.56 -10.06
CA THR A 118 -7.10 -5.75 -9.22
C THR A 118 -7.54 -7.04 -9.94
N ALA A 119 -8.69 -7.00 -10.63
CA ALA A 119 -9.20 -8.15 -11.39
C ALA A 119 -8.24 -8.57 -12.52
N ARG A 120 -7.58 -7.62 -13.19
CA ARG A 120 -6.58 -7.91 -14.24
C ARG A 120 -5.38 -8.72 -13.73
N PHE A 121 -5.12 -8.70 -12.43
CA PHE A 121 -4.12 -9.55 -11.77
C PHE A 121 -4.70 -10.86 -11.21
N GLY A 122 -5.95 -11.16 -11.56
CA GLY A 122 -6.66 -12.37 -11.19
C GLY A 122 -7.62 -12.15 -10.03
N ARG A 123 -7.12 -11.91 -8.82
CA ARG A 123 -7.93 -11.63 -7.63
C ARG A 123 -7.17 -10.79 -6.61
N GLY A 124 -7.90 -10.04 -5.80
CA GLY A 124 -7.28 -9.26 -4.72
C GLY A 124 -8.28 -8.50 -3.88
N TYR A 125 -7.74 -7.72 -2.95
CA TYR A 125 -8.50 -6.82 -2.09
C TYR A 125 -8.46 -5.40 -2.62
N VAL A 126 -9.62 -4.74 -2.57
CA VAL A 126 -9.76 -3.31 -2.85
C VAL A 126 -10.42 -2.63 -1.66
N SER A 127 -9.77 -1.61 -1.14
CA SER A 127 -10.28 -0.79 -0.04
C SER A 127 -10.75 0.57 -0.58
N TYR A 128 -11.90 1.04 -0.10
CA TYR A 128 -12.53 2.30 -0.50
C TYR A 128 -13.59 2.73 0.51
N MET A 129 -14.03 3.99 0.43
CA MET A 129 -15.17 4.47 1.21
C MET A 129 -16.46 4.29 0.41
N TYR A 130 -17.50 3.75 1.06
CA TYR A 130 -18.80 3.55 0.40
C TYR A 130 -19.95 3.85 1.37
N PRO A 131 -21.10 4.37 0.88
CA PRO A 131 -22.27 4.57 1.72
C PRO A 131 -22.77 3.23 2.29
N ASN A 132 -22.86 3.11 3.61
CA ASN A 132 -23.37 1.91 4.23
C ASN A 132 -24.90 2.03 4.40
N PRO A 133 -25.72 1.22 3.69
CA PRO A 133 -27.17 1.27 3.82
C PRO A 133 -27.67 0.90 5.23
N ALA A 134 -26.94 0.03 5.93
CA ALA A 134 -27.28 -0.36 7.31
C ALA A 134 -27.01 0.77 8.32
N ASN A 135 -26.24 1.81 7.94
CA ASN A 135 -25.91 2.97 8.76
C ASN A 135 -26.39 4.28 8.09
N ASN A 136 -27.64 4.29 7.62
CA ASN A 136 -28.29 5.46 7.01
C ASN A 136 -27.52 6.11 5.86
N GLY A 137 -26.71 5.34 5.12
CA GLY A 137 -25.90 5.84 4.00
C GLY A 137 -24.66 6.63 4.43
N THR A 138 -24.24 6.53 5.68
CA THR A 138 -22.96 7.10 6.12
C THR A 138 -21.81 6.42 5.40
N PHE A 139 -20.84 7.19 4.92
CA PHE A 139 -19.63 6.64 4.31
C PHE A 139 -18.80 5.91 5.35
N GLU A 140 -18.49 4.65 5.08
CA GLU A 140 -17.63 3.79 5.88
C GLU A 140 -16.56 3.13 5.05
N HIS A 141 -15.46 2.77 5.70
CA HIS A 141 -14.46 1.88 5.09
C HIS A 141 -15.10 0.56 4.68
N ARG A 142 -14.93 0.22 3.42
CA ARG A 142 -15.36 -1.05 2.85
C ARG A 142 -14.16 -1.73 2.20
N ILE A 143 -13.99 -3.01 2.45
CA ILE A 143 -13.08 -3.87 1.71
C ILE A 143 -13.89 -4.74 0.76
N ALA A 144 -13.51 -4.79 -0.50
CA ALA A 144 -14.04 -5.75 -1.45
C ALA A 144 -12.99 -6.79 -1.81
N VAL A 145 -13.41 -8.01 -2.03
CA VAL A 145 -12.69 -8.99 -2.83
C VAL A 145 -13.19 -8.88 -4.25
N VAL A 146 -12.26 -8.87 -5.18
CA VAL A 146 -12.53 -8.82 -6.62
C VAL A 146 -11.85 -10.01 -7.28
N GLU A 147 -12.53 -10.70 -8.19
CA GLU A 147 -11.97 -11.80 -8.94
C GLU A 147 -12.40 -11.78 -10.42
N ASP A 148 -11.42 -11.86 -11.33
CA ASP A 148 -11.67 -12.04 -12.76
C ASP A 148 -12.47 -13.32 -13.03
N VAL A 149 -13.35 -13.29 -14.00
CA VAL A 149 -14.08 -14.49 -14.42
C VAL A 149 -13.49 -15.09 -15.69
N ASP A 150 -13.39 -14.30 -16.75
CA ASP A 150 -13.00 -14.76 -18.07
C ASP A 150 -12.26 -13.70 -18.92
N GLY A 151 -11.74 -12.66 -18.28
CA GLY A 151 -11.08 -11.54 -18.94
C GLY A 151 -12.03 -10.51 -19.58
N THR A 152 -13.36 -10.67 -19.45
CA THR A 152 -14.35 -9.71 -19.94
C THR A 152 -15.12 -9.02 -18.83
N TYR A 153 -15.27 -9.65 -17.69
CA TYR A 153 -15.89 -9.12 -16.48
C TYR A 153 -15.33 -9.78 -15.23
N TYR A 154 -15.58 -9.16 -14.11
CA TYR A 154 -15.20 -9.63 -12.79
C TYR A 154 -16.41 -9.69 -11.85
N VAL A 155 -16.31 -10.50 -10.83
CA VAL A 155 -17.24 -10.55 -9.70
C VAL A 155 -16.59 -9.98 -8.47
N ALA A 156 -17.40 -9.41 -7.60
CA ALA A 156 -16.92 -8.85 -6.34
C ALA A 156 -17.99 -8.93 -5.25
N ALA A 157 -17.57 -8.89 -4.00
CA ALA A 157 -18.41 -8.64 -2.84
C ALA A 157 -17.62 -7.82 -1.82
N GLY A 158 -18.32 -7.09 -0.95
CA GLY A 158 -17.67 -6.20 0.00
C GLY A 158 -18.20 -6.30 1.41
N LEU A 159 -17.31 -6.05 2.38
CA LEU A 159 -17.56 -6.04 3.81
C LEU A 159 -17.29 -4.65 4.37
N PHE A 160 -18.23 -4.06 5.11
CA PHE A 160 -18.02 -2.80 5.82
C PHE A 160 -17.31 -3.01 7.15
N ALA A 161 -16.54 -2.03 7.59
CA ALA A 161 -15.78 -2.08 8.84
C ALA A 161 -16.65 -2.24 10.08
N SER A 162 -17.90 -1.74 10.05
CA SER A 162 -18.88 -1.92 11.12
C SER A 162 -19.51 -3.32 11.16
N GLN A 163 -19.40 -4.11 10.09
CA GLN A 163 -20.02 -5.44 9.96
C GLN A 163 -19.07 -6.57 10.34
N GLY A 164 -17.76 -6.32 10.34
CA GLY A 164 -16.81 -7.37 10.63
C GLY A 164 -15.35 -6.95 10.65
N GLU A 165 -14.47 -7.94 10.67
CA GLU A 165 -13.02 -7.73 10.72
C GLU A 165 -12.46 -7.54 9.31
N VAL A 166 -12.48 -6.29 8.83
CA VAL A 166 -11.94 -5.91 7.52
C VAL A 166 -10.41 -5.85 7.47
N TYR A 167 -9.75 -5.73 8.63
CA TYR A 167 -8.31 -5.75 8.76
C TYR A 167 -7.89 -6.93 9.62
N PRO A 168 -6.99 -7.81 9.16
CA PRO A 168 -6.51 -8.91 9.97
C PRO A 168 -5.79 -8.39 11.21
N SER A 169 -6.08 -9.00 12.36
CA SER A 169 -5.36 -8.69 13.60
C SER A 169 -4.01 -9.41 13.62
N VAL A 170 -2.96 -8.68 13.96
CA VAL A 170 -1.60 -9.22 14.15
C VAL A 170 -1.38 -9.50 15.64
N ALA A 171 -0.74 -10.61 15.97
CA ALA A 171 -0.28 -10.86 17.33
C ALA A 171 1.04 -10.12 17.55
N LEU A 172 1.09 -9.20 18.53
CA LEU A 172 2.34 -8.58 18.95
C LEU A 172 3.13 -9.54 19.83
N ASN A 173 4.39 -9.76 19.51
CA ASN A 173 5.35 -10.41 20.40
C ASN A 173 6.17 -9.33 21.11
N THR A 174 5.63 -8.77 22.18
CA THR A 174 6.27 -7.69 22.95
C THR A 174 7.39 -8.18 23.89
N SER A 175 7.70 -9.47 23.90
CA SER A 175 8.67 -10.04 24.83
C SER A 175 10.14 -9.93 24.39
N ALA A 176 10.41 -9.62 23.12
CA ALA A 176 11.73 -9.23 22.64
C ALA A 176 11.77 -7.69 22.53
N GLY A 177 12.83 -7.06 23.00
CA GLY A 177 13.02 -5.62 22.82
C GLY A 177 12.87 -5.25 21.33
N GLN A 178 12.38 -4.05 21.06
CA GLN A 178 12.17 -3.62 19.67
C GLN A 178 13.51 -3.54 18.94
N PRO A 179 13.60 -4.05 17.69
CA PRO A 179 14.77 -3.86 16.84
C PRO A 179 14.97 -2.35 16.55
N ALA A 180 16.22 -1.94 16.41
CA ALA A 180 16.53 -0.59 15.92
C ALA A 180 16.24 -0.47 14.41
N LEU A 181 16.15 0.75 13.90
CA LEU A 181 15.97 0.99 12.46
C LEU A 181 17.11 0.37 11.64
N GLU A 182 18.33 0.50 12.14
CA GLU A 182 19.55 -0.05 11.52
C GLU A 182 19.47 -1.59 11.41
N ASP A 183 18.89 -2.25 12.43
CA ASP A 183 18.66 -3.71 12.41
C ASP A 183 17.62 -4.09 11.34
N LEU A 184 16.54 -3.30 11.21
CA LEU A 184 15.54 -3.48 10.15
C LEU A 184 16.15 -3.38 8.76
N VAL A 185 16.95 -2.33 8.50
CA VAL A 185 17.63 -2.13 7.22
C VAL A 185 18.60 -3.27 6.94
N ALA A 186 19.44 -3.63 7.91
CA ALA A 186 20.40 -4.72 7.78
C ALA A 186 19.71 -6.06 7.50
N TYR A 187 18.59 -6.32 8.17
CA TYR A 187 17.76 -7.51 7.98
C TYR A 187 17.21 -7.60 6.55
N VAL A 188 16.58 -6.53 6.04
CA VAL A 188 16.04 -6.52 4.68
C VAL A 188 17.16 -6.66 3.65
N LYS A 189 18.28 -5.94 3.79
CA LYS A 189 19.44 -6.05 2.89
C LYS A 189 20.05 -7.45 2.89
N SER A 190 20.09 -8.13 4.04
CA SER A 190 20.54 -9.52 4.11
C SER A 190 19.63 -10.47 3.33
N ALA A 191 18.32 -10.24 3.37
CA ALA A 191 17.35 -11.00 2.60
C ALA A 191 17.44 -10.74 1.09
N VAL A 192 17.66 -9.48 0.68
CA VAL A 192 17.96 -9.13 -0.72
C VAL A 192 19.20 -9.86 -1.23
N ALA A 193 20.30 -9.83 -0.45
CA ALA A 193 21.54 -10.51 -0.80
C ALA A 193 21.34 -12.03 -0.91
N TYR A 194 20.57 -12.61 0.02
CA TYR A 194 20.21 -14.03 -0.03
C TYR A 194 19.41 -14.37 -1.29
N ALA A 195 18.41 -13.56 -1.61
CA ALA A 195 17.54 -13.75 -2.76
C ALA A 195 18.31 -13.64 -4.10
N ARG A 196 19.16 -12.63 -4.23
CA ARG A 196 20.02 -12.44 -5.41
C ARG A 196 21.00 -13.61 -5.61
N THR A 197 21.51 -14.18 -4.52
CA THR A 197 22.47 -15.30 -4.57
C THR A 197 21.80 -16.65 -4.87
N ASN A 198 20.62 -16.89 -4.33
CA ASN A 198 19.97 -18.20 -4.35
C ASN A 198 18.82 -18.33 -5.37
N GLY A 199 18.38 -17.23 -5.96
CA GLY A 199 17.25 -17.16 -6.90
C GLY A 199 15.88 -17.09 -6.21
N LYS A 200 14.88 -16.59 -6.96
CA LYS A 200 13.53 -16.25 -6.48
C LYS A 200 12.83 -17.41 -5.80
N GLU A 201 12.76 -18.58 -6.46
CA GLU A 201 12.02 -19.74 -5.92
C GLU A 201 12.55 -20.19 -4.55
N LYS A 202 13.90 -20.31 -4.44
CA LYS A 202 14.52 -20.74 -3.19
C LYS A 202 14.37 -19.70 -2.08
N ALA A 203 14.50 -18.41 -2.43
CA ALA A 203 14.30 -17.31 -1.49
C ALA A 203 12.86 -17.28 -0.96
N LEU A 204 11.86 -17.37 -1.84
CA LEU A 204 10.45 -17.40 -1.44
C LEU A 204 10.10 -18.60 -0.58
N ALA A 205 10.67 -19.79 -0.86
CA ALA A 205 10.47 -20.95 -0.02
C ALA A 205 10.97 -20.71 1.41
N VAL A 206 12.13 -20.06 1.56
CA VAL A 206 12.72 -19.73 2.87
C VAL A 206 11.97 -18.59 3.55
N PHE A 207 11.52 -17.58 2.82
CA PHE A 207 10.74 -16.47 3.37
C PHE A 207 9.34 -16.90 3.85
N ASN A 208 8.76 -17.92 3.24
CA ASN A 208 7.48 -18.51 3.65
C ASN A 208 7.62 -19.56 4.76
N ASP A 209 8.84 -19.94 5.15
CA ASP A 209 9.07 -20.85 6.28
C ASP A 209 8.95 -20.08 7.60
N ARG A 210 7.87 -20.38 8.35
CA ARG A 210 7.57 -19.74 9.65
C ARG A 210 8.61 -19.99 10.74
N THR A 211 9.48 -20.96 10.55
CA THR A 211 10.57 -21.32 11.47
C THR A 211 11.94 -21.05 10.86
N GLY A 212 11.96 -20.47 9.68
CA GLY A 212 13.16 -20.22 8.90
C GLY A 212 13.99 -19.04 9.39
N PRO A 213 15.17 -18.85 8.81
CA PRO A 213 16.13 -17.83 9.24
C PRO A 213 15.64 -16.39 9.05
N PHE A 214 14.60 -16.18 8.23
CA PHE A 214 13.96 -14.88 8.02
C PHE A 214 12.67 -14.71 8.84
N VAL A 215 12.63 -15.34 10.03
CA VAL A 215 11.68 -15.04 11.11
C VAL A 215 12.50 -14.78 12.37
N GLN A 216 12.68 -13.50 12.74
CA GLN A 216 13.53 -13.07 13.84
C GLN A 216 12.75 -12.14 14.77
N GLY A 217 12.03 -12.73 15.74
CA GLY A 217 11.15 -11.96 16.61
C GLY A 217 9.99 -11.34 15.84
N GLU A 218 9.95 -10.01 15.76
CA GLU A 218 8.94 -9.28 15.00
C GLU A 218 9.31 -9.13 13.52
N LEU A 219 10.59 -9.27 13.19
CA LEU A 219 11.06 -9.15 11.82
C LEU A 219 10.70 -10.39 11.02
N VAL A 220 9.90 -10.19 10.00
CA VAL A 220 9.46 -11.22 9.06
C VAL A 220 9.54 -10.68 7.65
N MET A 221 9.89 -11.53 6.70
CA MET A 221 10.05 -11.10 5.33
C MET A 221 8.73 -11.19 4.56
N MET A 222 8.29 -10.06 4.02
CA MET A 222 7.18 -9.95 3.08
C MET A 222 7.74 -9.77 1.68
N ALA A 223 7.12 -10.38 0.68
CA ALA A 223 7.55 -10.27 -0.72
C ALA A 223 6.35 -10.05 -1.66
N PHE A 224 6.57 -9.20 -2.66
CA PHE A 224 5.58 -8.85 -3.67
C PHE A 224 6.21 -8.76 -5.05
N ASP A 225 5.43 -9.06 -6.09
CA ASP A 225 5.77 -8.60 -7.44
C ASP A 225 5.38 -7.11 -7.61
N TYR A 226 5.83 -6.49 -8.69
CA TYR A 226 5.51 -5.08 -8.95
C TYR A 226 4.04 -4.83 -9.34
N ASN A 227 3.27 -5.87 -9.60
CA ASN A 227 1.82 -5.77 -9.77
C ASN A 227 1.08 -5.75 -8.41
N GLY A 228 1.79 -6.02 -7.30
CA GLY A 228 1.22 -6.06 -5.96
C GLY A 228 0.67 -7.43 -5.55
N THR A 229 1.05 -8.51 -6.25
CA THR A 229 0.71 -9.88 -5.88
C THR A 229 1.61 -10.35 -4.74
N ASN A 230 1.03 -10.88 -3.68
CA ASN A 230 1.75 -11.39 -2.54
C ASN A 230 2.49 -12.69 -2.88
N LEU A 231 3.79 -12.71 -2.62
CA LEU A 231 4.70 -13.85 -2.88
C LEU A 231 5.19 -14.51 -1.58
N ALA A 232 5.31 -13.73 -0.51
CA ALA A 232 5.65 -14.24 0.82
C ALA A 232 4.99 -13.41 1.93
N ALA A 233 4.36 -14.11 2.89
CA ALA A 233 3.68 -13.52 4.03
C ALA A 233 3.66 -14.49 5.23
N PRO A 234 4.82 -14.88 5.79
CA PRO A 234 4.92 -16.05 6.65
C PRO A 234 4.08 -16.02 7.93
N PRO A 235 3.92 -14.88 8.64
CA PRO A 235 3.20 -14.94 9.92
C PRO A 235 1.71 -14.63 9.82
N TYR A 236 1.29 -13.84 8.82
CA TYR A 236 -0.02 -13.20 8.86
C TYR A 236 -1.11 -14.02 8.18
N SER A 237 -0.86 -14.54 6.99
CA SER A 237 -1.83 -15.35 6.29
C SER A 237 -1.19 -16.14 5.15
N PRO A 238 -0.99 -17.45 5.29
CA PRO A 238 -0.52 -18.29 4.20
C PRO A 238 -1.52 -18.32 3.02
N GLU A 239 -2.79 -18.00 3.29
CA GLU A 239 -3.83 -17.96 2.26
C GLU A 239 -3.61 -16.83 1.26
N LEU A 240 -2.99 -15.72 1.66
CA LEU A 240 -2.63 -14.64 0.74
C LEU A 240 -1.67 -15.12 -0.34
N VAL A 241 -0.65 -15.89 0.05
CA VAL A 241 0.34 -16.46 -0.88
C VAL A 241 -0.27 -17.59 -1.70
N LYS A 242 -0.94 -18.54 -1.03
CA LYS A 242 -1.58 -19.70 -1.69
C LYS A 242 -2.56 -19.28 -2.77
N ASN A 243 -3.36 -18.25 -2.49
CA ASN A 243 -4.37 -17.74 -3.42
C ASN A 243 -3.83 -16.62 -4.33
N ARG A 244 -2.53 -16.29 -4.27
CA ARG A 244 -1.89 -15.24 -5.06
C ARG A 244 -2.64 -13.90 -4.98
N ILE A 245 -3.00 -13.50 -3.77
CA ILE A 245 -3.83 -12.31 -3.54
C ILE A 245 -3.05 -11.05 -3.92
N ASN A 246 -3.66 -10.23 -4.76
CA ASN A 246 -3.17 -8.90 -5.08
C ASN A 246 -3.63 -7.90 -4.03
N LEU A 247 -2.69 -7.08 -3.52
CA LEU A 247 -2.93 -6.09 -2.47
C LEU A 247 -2.61 -4.66 -2.91
N ILE A 248 -2.44 -4.41 -4.22
CA ILE A 248 -2.04 -3.10 -4.73
C ILE A 248 -3.06 -2.00 -4.37
N ASN A 249 -4.32 -2.36 -4.28
CA ASN A 249 -5.43 -1.47 -3.96
C ASN A 249 -5.99 -1.67 -2.53
N TYR A 250 -5.22 -2.33 -1.68
CA TYR A 250 -5.53 -2.45 -0.26
C TYR A 250 -4.88 -1.33 0.53
N TYR A 251 -5.66 -0.61 1.33
CA TYR A 251 -5.14 0.36 2.28
C TYR A 251 -5.29 -0.10 3.72
N ASP A 252 -4.43 0.42 4.58
CA ASP A 252 -4.44 0.16 6.01
C ASP A 252 -5.61 0.88 6.73
N PRO A 253 -5.80 0.69 8.06
CA PRO A 253 -6.86 1.37 8.81
C PRO A 253 -6.84 2.91 8.75
N ASP A 254 -5.74 3.51 8.34
CA ASP A 254 -5.60 4.95 8.17
C ASP A 254 -5.79 5.41 6.71
N GLY A 255 -6.26 4.51 5.82
CA GLY A 255 -6.52 4.82 4.42
C GLY A 255 -5.26 4.94 3.56
N VAL A 256 -4.16 4.36 4.01
CA VAL A 256 -2.87 4.39 3.29
C VAL A 256 -2.75 3.16 2.39
N TYR A 257 -2.57 3.35 1.08
CA TYR A 257 -2.27 2.29 0.12
C TYR A 257 -0.84 1.76 0.33
N THR A 258 -0.70 0.78 1.21
CA THR A 258 0.59 0.34 1.73
C THR A 258 1.46 -0.33 0.68
N ILE A 259 0.90 -1.26 -0.08
CA ILE A 259 1.65 -2.02 -1.09
C ILE A 259 1.98 -1.16 -2.29
N ARG A 260 1.05 -0.29 -2.73
CA ARG A 260 1.30 0.69 -3.80
C ARG A 260 2.42 1.65 -3.41
N GLY A 261 2.35 2.27 -2.24
CA GLY A 261 3.37 3.21 -1.78
C GLY A 261 4.75 2.57 -1.60
N MET A 262 4.82 1.37 -0.98
CA MET A 262 6.10 0.66 -0.83
C MET A 262 6.66 0.14 -2.15
N ARG A 263 5.81 -0.31 -3.10
CA ARG A 263 6.22 -0.66 -4.46
C ARG A 263 6.92 0.52 -5.14
N ASP A 264 6.34 1.70 -5.01
CA ASP A 264 6.88 2.91 -5.64
C ASP A 264 8.25 3.26 -5.03
N PHE A 265 8.44 3.06 -3.71
CA PHE A 265 9.74 3.21 -3.08
C PHE A 265 10.73 2.15 -3.57
N ALA A 266 10.30 0.88 -3.68
CA ALA A 266 11.15 -0.18 -4.22
C ALA A 266 11.57 0.11 -5.66
N THR A 267 10.71 0.71 -6.49
CA THR A 267 11.06 1.13 -7.86
C THR A 267 12.18 2.17 -7.89
N GLU A 268 12.29 3.02 -6.88
CA GLU A 268 13.30 4.07 -6.74
C GLU A 268 14.53 3.63 -5.91
N GLY A 269 14.66 2.34 -5.65
CA GLY A 269 15.84 1.81 -4.95
C GLY A 269 15.62 1.49 -3.46
N GLY A 270 14.43 1.70 -2.94
CA GLY A 270 14.05 1.41 -1.57
C GLY A 270 13.72 2.63 -0.74
N GLY A 271 13.15 2.42 0.44
CA GLY A 271 12.80 3.51 1.34
C GLY A 271 11.97 3.07 2.54
N PHE A 272 11.78 4.01 3.45
CA PHE A 272 10.97 3.83 4.63
C PHE A 272 9.54 4.29 4.39
N PHE A 273 8.61 3.50 4.91
CA PHE A 273 7.19 3.75 4.83
C PHE A 273 6.56 3.49 6.19
N TYR A 274 5.55 4.24 6.59
CA TYR A 274 4.79 3.85 7.76
C TYR A 274 3.44 3.26 7.36
N THR A 275 3.00 2.29 8.14
CA THR A 275 1.68 1.69 8.04
C THR A 275 1.05 1.64 9.42
N VAL A 276 -0.22 1.32 9.49
CA VAL A 276 -0.90 1.05 10.76
C VAL A 276 -1.46 -0.36 10.72
N VAL A 277 -1.12 -1.14 11.73
CA VAL A 277 -1.62 -2.50 11.87
C VAL A 277 -2.60 -2.59 13.03
N LYS A 278 -3.61 -3.44 12.84
CA LYS A 278 -4.59 -3.75 13.87
C LYS A 278 -4.07 -4.89 14.74
N VAL A 279 -4.03 -4.69 16.02
CA VAL A 279 -3.51 -5.65 16.99
C VAL A 279 -4.58 -5.97 18.01
N ARG A 280 -4.74 -7.26 18.31
CA ARG A 280 -5.55 -7.71 19.43
C ARG A 280 -4.67 -7.94 20.65
N ALA A 281 -4.77 -7.05 21.62
CA ALA A 281 -4.11 -7.14 22.92
C ALA A 281 -5.15 -7.49 23.98
N ASN A 282 -5.14 -8.72 24.50
CA ASN A 282 -6.19 -9.28 25.33
C ASN A 282 -7.56 -9.18 24.59
N ASP A 283 -8.59 -8.63 25.23
CA ASP A 283 -9.91 -8.44 24.63
C ASP A 283 -10.08 -7.06 23.93
N THR A 284 -8.99 -6.30 23.81
CA THR A 284 -9.03 -4.96 23.22
C THR A 284 -8.35 -4.97 21.87
N VAL A 285 -8.96 -4.29 20.90
CA VAL A 285 -8.34 -4.01 19.59
C VAL A 285 -7.68 -2.63 19.64
N VAL A 286 -6.40 -2.59 19.33
CA VAL A 286 -5.63 -1.36 19.20
C VAL A 286 -5.03 -1.24 17.81
N TYR A 287 -4.80 -0.03 17.39
CA TYR A 287 -4.17 0.33 16.12
C TYR A 287 -2.73 0.79 16.42
N VAL A 288 -1.76 0.10 15.88
CA VAL A 288 -0.35 0.31 16.19
C VAL A 288 0.37 0.75 14.94
N PRO A 289 1.06 1.89 14.96
CA PRO A 289 1.95 2.29 13.89
C PRO A 289 3.08 1.28 13.67
N LYS A 290 3.49 1.12 12.43
CA LYS A 290 4.55 0.22 12.00
C LYS A 290 5.44 0.95 11.00
N ILE A 291 6.74 0.93 11.22
CA ILE A 291 7.75 1.47 10.31
C ILE A 291 8.23 0.31 9.45
N ASP A 292 8.00 0.40 8.15
CA ASP A 292 8.42 -0.58 7.15
C ASP A 292 9.61 -0.05 6.36
N TYR A 293 10.51 -0.95 5.94
CA TYR A 293 11.57 -0.65 4.99
C TYR A 293 11.47 -1.61 3.81
N ALA A 294 11.31 -1.05 2.61
CA ALA A 294 11.17 -1.77 1.36
C ALA A 294 12.44 -1.64 0.51
N GLU A 295 12.83 -2.73 -0.18
CA GLU A 295 13.97 -2.73 -1.08
C GLU A 295 13.73 -3.65 -2.30
N PRO A 296 14.17 -3.26 -3.52
CA PRO A 296 14.06 -4.11 -4.70
C PRO A 296 15.01 -5.30 -4.61
N VAL A 297 14.56 -6.48 -5.03
CA VAL A 297 15.45 -7.61 -5.25
C VAL A 297 16.00 -7.57 -6.68
N ASP A 298 15.12 -7.42 -7.65
CA ASP A 298 15.42 -7.25 -9.09
C ASP A 298 14.24 -6.55 -9.78
N GLY A 299 14.18 -6.60 -11.12
CA GLY A 299 13.10 -5.98 -11.90
C GLY A 299 11.74 -6.68 -11.82
N ASP A 300 11.64 -7.85 -11.16
CA ASP A 300 10.42 -8.65 -11.12
C ASP A 300 9.71 -8.61 -9.77
N TRP A 301 10.45 -8.32 -8.68
CA TRP A 301 9.91 -8.39 -7.32
C TRP A 301 10.75 -7.63 -6.30
N TRP A 302 10.12 -7.32 -5.20
CA TRP A 302 10.68 -6.56 -4.08
C TRP A 302 10.24 -7.17 -2.75
N ILE A 303 10.92 -6.79 -1.68
CA ILE A 303 10.68 -7.28 -0.33
C ILE A 303 10.65 -6.14 0.67
N PHE A 304 10.00 -6.38 1.80
CA PHE A 304 10.03 -5.47 2.94
C PHE A 304 9.88 -6.22 4.25
N SER A 305 10.24 -5.55 5.32
CA SER A 305 9.93 -5.91 6.69
C SER A 305 9.63 -4.64 7.48
N GLY A 306 9.17 -4.78 8.72
CA GLY A 306 8.89 -3.60 9.54
C GLY A 306 8.80 -3.91 11.02
N ILE A 307 8.96 -2.86 11.82
CA ILE A 307 8.89 -2.85 13.27
C ILE A 307 7.65 -2.10 13.72
N VAL A 308 6.89 -2.66 14.66
CA VAL A 308 5.76 -1.96 15.27
C VAL A 308 6.25 -0.98 16.33
N VAL A 309 5.49 0.09 16.58
CA VAL A 309 5.81 1.14 17.57
C VAL A 309 4.69 1.20 18.62
N PRO A 310 4.65 0.25 19.59
CA PRO A 310 3.52 0.07 20.51
C PRO A 310 3.25 1.26 21.42
N GLU A 311 4.25 2.09 21.73
CA GLU A 311 4.11 3.31 22.51
C GLU A 311 3.16 4.35 21.87
N TYR A 312 2.92 4.24 20.56
CA TYR A 312 2.00 5.06 19.80
C TYR A 312 0.68 4.35 19.47
N ALA A 313 0.41 3.22 20.14
CA ALA A 313 -0.85 2.51 19.96
C ALA A 313 -2.06 3.38 20.36
N ARG A 314 -3.13 3.29 19.57
CA ARG A 314 -4.36 4.05 19.80
C ARG A 314 -5.63 3.20 19.67
N ILE A 315 -6.72 3.69 20.22
CA ILE A 315 -8.06 3.10 20.02
C ILE A 315 -8.69 3.75 18.79
N GLY A 316 -9.08 2.92 17.83
CA GLY A 316 -9.71 3.34 16.58
C GLY A 316 -8.73 3.68 15.46
N PRO A 317 -9.22 3.68 14.21
CA PRO A 317 -8.45 4.11 13.04
C PRO A 317 -8.20 5.62 13.06
N GLY A 318 -7.31 6.10 12.19
CA GLY A 318 -7.07 7.52 11.98
C GLY A 318 -8.31 8.24 11.44
N ASN A 319 -8.42 9.53 11.76
CA ASN A 319 -9.43 10.37 11.15
C ASN A 319 -8.88 10.94 9.84
N LEU A 320 -9.43 10.48 8.71
CA LEU A 320 -9.04 10.94 7.37
C LEU A 320 -9.84 12.17 6.92
N THR A 321 -10.79 12.64 7.73
CA THR A 321 -11.62 13.79 7.37
C THR A 321 -10.79 15.06 7.29
N GLY A 322 -10.81 15.74 6.15
CA GLY A 322 -10.10 17.00 5.94
C GLY A 322 -8.62 16.87 5.57
N ILE A 323 -8.11 15.64 5.34
CA ILE A 323 -6.77 15.48 4.76
C ILE A 323 -6.87 15.87 3.27
N PRO A 324 -6.04 16.82 2.79
CA PRO A 324 -6.08 17.22 1.39
C PRO A 324 -5.60 16.08 0.47
N VAL A 325 -6.14 16.07 -0.75
CA VAL A 325 -5.53 15.33 -1.86
C VAL A 325 -4.26 16.08 -2.27
N ARG A 326 -3.24 15.38 -2.74
CA ARG A 326 -1.97 16.00 -3.17
C ARG A 326 -2.18 16.94 -4.35
N ASP A 327 -1.62 18.15 -4.25
CA ASP A 327 -1.58 19.12 -5.34
C ASP A 327 -0.33 18.95 -6.23
N HIS A 328 0.65 18.17 -5.78
CA HIS A 328 1.93 17.93 -6.47
C HIS A 328 2.18 16.44 -6.70
N THR A 329 2.99 16.14 -7.73
CA THR A 329 3.36 14.76 -8.09
C THR A 329 4.67 14.34 -7.44
N ARG A 330 4.90 13.02 -7.43
CA ARG A 330 6.15 12.42 -6.99
C ARG A 330 7.35 12.88 -7.84
N GLU A 331 7.17 13.02 -9.15
CA GLU A 331 8.18 13.52 -10.06
C GLU A 331 8.57 14.96 -9.75
N GLU A 332 7.60 15.80 -9.37
CA GLU A 332 7.88 17.21 -9.04
C GLU A 332 8.79 17.32 -7.79
N VAL A 333 8.54 16.53 -6.73
CA VAL A 333 9.43 16.55 -5.55
C VAL A 333 10.81 15.99 -5.88
N TYR A 334 10.87 14.91 -6.64
CA TYR A 334 12.11 14.32 -7.11
C TYR A 334 12.96 15.34 -7.90
N ASP A 335 12.35 16.02 -8.87
CA ASP A 335 13.00 17.02 -9.70
C ASP A 335 13.45 18.26 -8.89
N LEU A 336 12.62 18.72 -7.97
CA LEU A 336 12.93 19.89 -7.14
C LEU A 336 14.16 19.63 -6.26
N VAL A 337 14.21 18.50 -5.58
CA VAL A 337 15.35 18.12 -4.72
C VAL A 337 16.62 17.93 -5.55
N ASN A 338 16.53 17.24 -6.71
CA ASN A 338 17.68 17.07 -7.58
C ASN A 338 18.24 18.39 -8.12
N ARG A 339 17.38 19.36 -8.46
CA ARG A 339 17.80 20.71 -8.86
C ARG A 339 18.48 21.44 -7.70
N ALA A 340 17.95 21.31 -6.47
CA ALA A 340 18.53 21.93 -5.30
C ALA A 340 19.93 21.34 -4.97
N VAL A 341 20.07 20.02 -5.03
CA VAL A 341 21.37 19.33 -4.84
C VAL A 341 22.38 19.76 -5.91
N ALA A 342 21.98 19.79 -7.18
CA ALA A 342 22.86 20.23 -8.29
C ALA A 342 23.30 21.69 -8.09
N PHE A 343 22.40 22.56 -7.66
CA PHE A 343 22.73 23.96 -7.33
C PHE A 343 23.72 24.04 -6.17
N ALA A 344 23.50 23.25 -5.12
CA ALA A 344 24.40 23.22 -3.95
C ALA A 344 25.80 22.75 -4.32
N GLN A 345 25.92 21.73 -5.16
CA GLN A 345 27.21 21.23 -5.66
C GLN A 345 27.94 22.26 -6.55
N ALA A 346 27.19 23.04 -7.33
CA ALA A 346 27.77 24.03 -8.24
C ALA A 346 28.11 25.36 -7.54
N SER A 347 27.31 25.82 -6.58
CA SER A 347 27.39 27.17 -5.98
C SER A 347 27.99 27.19 -4.57
N GLY A 348 28.17 26.01 -3.96
CA GLY A 348 28.65 25.84 -2.59
C GLY A 348 27.56 25.96 -1.51
N LYS A 349 27.89 25.44 -0.33
CA LYS A 349 26.94 25.28 0.79
C LYS A 349 26.28 26.59 1.22
N GLU A 350 27.05 27.66 1.44
CA GLU A 350 26.52 28.95 1.90
C GLU A 350 25.47 29.54 0.94
N ALA A 351 25.76 29.52 -0.37
CA ALA A 351 24.84 30.03 -1.39
C ALA A 351 23.57 29.16 -1.48
N ALA A 352 23.73 27.85 -1.36
CA ALA A 352 22.60 26.93 -1.37
C ALA A 352 21.68 27.12 -0.15
N LEU A 353 22.23 27.20 1.07
CA LEU A 353 21.46 27.42 2.29
C LEU A 353 20.73 28.77 2.27
N ALA A 354 21.37 29.82 1.74
CA ALA A 354 20.74 31.13 1.56
C ALA A 354 19.52 31.06 0.63
N GLU A 355 19.66 30.36 -0.49
CA GLU A 355 18.58 30.18 -1.47
C GLU A 355 17.44 29.30 -0.92
N ILE A 356 17.75 28.22 -0.21
CA ILE A 356 16.77 27.33 0.44
C ILE A 356 15.99 28.10 1.51
N ASN A 357 16.63 29.03 2.23
CA ASN A 357 16.00 29.85 3.25
C ASN A 357 15.06 30.95 2.71
N ASP A 358 15.02 31.17 1.41
CA ASP A 358 14.15 32.19 0.82
C ASP A 358 12.77 31.58 0.51
N PRO A 359 11.70 32.00 1.22
CA PRO A 359 10.34 31.49 0.94
C PRO A 359 9.78 31.90 -0.43
N ALA A 360 10.41 32.86 -1.11
CA ALA A 360 10.12 33.24 -2.50
C ALA A 360 11.20 32.73 -3.49
N GLY A 361 12.11 31.88 -3.02
CA GLY A 361 13.24 31.36 -3.79
C GLY A 361 12.82 30.30 -4.81
N ARG A 362 13.79 29.93 -5.67
CA ARG A 362 13.58 28.97 -6.76
C ARG A 362 13.25 27.53 -6.35
N PHE A 363 13.41 27.22 -5.07
CA PHE A 363 13.17 25.90 -4.50
C PHE A 363 11.88 25.85 -3.68
N VAL A 364 10.95 26.76 -3.97
CA VAL A 364 9.60 26.81 -3.39
C VAL A 364 8.58 26.90 -4.55
N ASN A 365 7.56 26.04 -4.49
CA ASN A 365 6.41 26.04 -5.40
C ASN A 365 5.14 25.73 -4.58
N GLY A 366 4.53 26.78 -4.00
CA GLY A 366 3.42 26.62 -3.08
C GLY A 366 3.86 25.92 -1.79
N ASP A 367 3.27 24.77 -1.50
CA ASP A 367 3.61 23.92 -0.35
C ASP A 367 4.65 22.83 -0.68
N LEU A 368 5.07 22.72 -1.92
CA LEU A 368 6.24 21.95 -2.31
C LEU A 368 7.50 22.81 -2.20
N PHE A 369 8.36 22.49 -1.21
CA PHE A 369 9.62 23.18 -0.96
C PHE A 369 10.70 22.21 -0.49
N VAL A 370 11.95 22.67 -0.48
CA VAL A 370 13.07 21.91 0.06
C VAL A 370 13.56 22.51 1.37
N TRP A 371 14.12 21.65 2.23
CA TRP A 371 14.88 22.01 3.42
C TRP A 371 16.25 21.32 3.40
N ALA A 372 17.12 21.68 4.31
CA ALA A 372 18.45 21.09 4.43
C ALA A 372 18.80 20.74 5.88
N GLU A 373 19.41 19.58 6.08
CA GLU A 373 19.91 19.14 7.37
C GLU A 373 21.33 18.57 7.23
N SER A 374 22.08 18.63 8.32
CA SER A 374 23.37 17.94 8.44
C SER A 374 23.15 16.46 8.81
N THR A 375 24.14 15.63 8.57
CA THR A 375 24.11 14.19 8.89
C THR A 375 24.08 13.91 10.41
N ASP A 376 24.31 14.91 11.26
CA ASP A 376 24.09 14.81 12.70
C ASP A 376 22.65 15.20 13.14
N GLY A 377 21.77 15.52 12.18
CA GLY A 377 20.37 15.88 12.41
C GLY A 377 20.10 17.34 12.73
N THR A 378 21.07 18.22 12.50
CA THR A 378 20.86 19.67 12.72
C THR A 378 20.23 20.31 11.48
N VAL A 379 19.12 21.02 11.64
CA VAL A 379 18.48 21.79 10.56
C VAL A 379 19.37 22.93 10.13
N LEU A 380 19.75 22.98 8.86
CA LEU A 380 20.65 23.99 8.28
C LEU A 380 19.88 25.12 7.57
N ALA A 381 18.76 24.77 6.94
CA ALA A 381 17.90 25.71 6.22
C ALA A 381 16.49 25.17 6.10
N ASP A 382 15.50 26.05 6.28
CA ASP A 382 14.08 25.77 6.01
C ASP A 382 13.38 27.10 5.66
N PRO A 383 12.65 27.21 4.55
CA PRO A 383 12.00 28.46 4.15
C PRO A 383 10.86 28.87 5.07
N PHE A 384 10.16 27.93 5.71
CA PHE A 384 8.93 28.18 6.46
C PHE A 384 9.04 27.88 7.97
N TRP A 385 10.01 27.07 8.39
CA TRP A 385 10.25 26.73 9.80
C TRP A 385 11.58 27.32 10.31
N LYS A 386 11.64 28.65 10.34
CA LYS A 386 12.85 29.40 10.68
C LYS A 386 13.38 29.12 12.10
N GLU A 387 12.49 28.85 13.05
CA GLU A 387 12.84 28.54 14.43
C GLU A 387 13.51 27.16 14.59
N ALA A 388 13.39 26.29 13.61
CA ALA A 388 14.08 25.00 13.61
C ALA A 388 15.55 25.12 13.20
N ILE A 389 15.96 26.20 12.52
CA ILE A 389 17.33 26.35 12.04
C ILE A 389 18.31 26.37 13.22
N GLY A 390 19.30 25.46 13.17
CA GLY A 390 20.26 25.23 14.24
C GLY A 390 19.79 24.24 15.32
N ARG A 391 18.54 23.77 15.29
CA ARG A 391 18.03 22.75 16.20
C ARG A 391 18.41 21.37 15.68
N ASN A 392 18.76 20.46 16.60
CA ASN A 392 18.96 19.05 16.29
C ASN A 392 17.62 18.30 16.40
N CYS A 393 17.17 17.70 15.31
CA CYS A 393 15.90 16.99 15.19
C CYS A 393 16.07 15.46 15.11
N MET A 394 17.26 14.92 15.41
CA MET A 394 17.58 13.49 15.29
C MET A 394 16.59 12.58 16.02
N ASN A 395 16.06 13.02 17.16
CA ASN A 395 15.14 12.24 17.99
C ASN A 395 13.69 12.72 17.90
N ASP A 396 13.39 13.66 17.01
CA ASP A 396 12.02 14.12 16.83
C ASP A 396 11.23 13.04 16.07
N THR A 397 10.00 12.80 16.52
CA THR A 397 9.10 11.84 15.89
C THR A 397 7.79 12.53 15.51
N ASP A 398 7.13 12.02 14.47
CA ASP A 398 5.73 12.33 14.21
C ASP A 398 4.81 11.64 15.25
N ARG A 399 3.50 11.90 15.18
CA ARG A 399 2.52 11.31 16.10
C ARG A 399 2.38 9.79 16.01
N ASN A 400 2.96 9.17 14.97
CA ASN A 400 3.02 7.71 14.80
C ASN A 400 4.38 7.12 15.22
N GLY A 401 5.28 7.96 15.75
CA GLY A 401 6.59 7.55 16.20
C GLY A 401 7.63 7.40 15.11
N MET A 402 7.36 7.89 13.88
CA MET A 402 8.34 7.89 12.81
C MET A 402 9.45 8.93 13.13
N PRO A 403 10.70 8.51 13.35
CA PRO A 403 11.82 9.43 13.58
C PRO A 403 12.32 10.00 12.26
N ILE A 404 11.69 11.08 11.79
CA ILE A 404 11.78 11.59 10.41
C ILE A 404 13.24 11.85 9.98
N THR A 405 14.01 12.57 10.78
CA THR A 405 15.42 12.87 10.46
C THR A 405 16.29 11.60 10.42
N LYS A 406 16.10 10.69 11.41
CA LYS A 406 16.85 9.44 11.46
C LYS A 406 16.54 8.53 10.26
N VAL A 407 15.27 8.40 9.93
CA VAL A 407 14.79 7.68 8.73
C VAL A 407 15.37 8.31 7.46
N GLY A 408 15.43 9.65 7.39
CA GLY A 408 16.06 10.37 6.29
C GLY A 408 17.53 10.01 6.10
N ILE A 409 18.29 9.97 7.19
CA ILE A 409 19.71 9.61 7.16
C ILE A 409 19.89 8.14 6.73
N GLU A 410 19.08 7.22 7.25
CA GLU A 410 19.12 5.80 6.85
C GLU A 410 18.75 5.61 5.37
N ALA A 411 17.73 6.32 4.87
CA ALA A 411 17.35 6.28 3.46
C ALA A 411 18.47 6.74 2.53
N MET A 412 19.33 7.68 2.99
CA MET A 412 20.44 8.19 2.23
C MET A 412 21.72 7.33 2.26
N GLN A 413 21.74 6.19 2.95
CA GLN A 413 22.87 5.26 2.85
C GLN A 413 23.14 4.80 1.41
N ASN A 414 22.12 4.91 0.53
CA ASN A 414 22.23 4.72 -0.91
C ASN A 414 22.35 6.06 -1.68
N ALA A 415 22.76 7.15 -1.01
CA ALA A 415 22.86 8.52 -1.51
C ALA A 415 21.54 9.25 -1.76
N ALA A 416 20.40 8.56 -1.86
CA ALA A 416 19.06 9.12 -1.99
C ALA A 416 17.99 8.10 -1.62
N GLY A 417 16.80 8.55 -1.22
CA GLY A 417 15.69 7.66 -0.92
C GLY A 417 14.39 8.40 -0.62
N PHE A 418 13.30 7.63 -0.65
CA PHE A 418 11.98 8.09 -0.24
C PHE A 418 11.64 7.66 1.18
N SER A 419 10.84 8.49 1.85
CA SER A 419 10.16 8.12 3.08
C SER A 419 8.75 8.72 3.10
N ARG A 420 7.91 8.19 3.98
CA ARG A 420 6.59 8.73 4.27
C ARG A 420 6.45 8.94 5.78
N ALA A 421 6.04 10.13 6.17
CA ALA A 421 5.85 10.51 7.55
C ALA A 421 4.61 11.40 7.68
N LEU A 422 4.25 11.78 8.91
CA LEU A 422 3.26 12.82 9.17
C LEU A 422 4.01 14.11 9.50
N PHE A 423 3.57 15.22 8.93
CA PHE A 423 4.19 16.52 9.19
C PHE A 423 3.17 17.66 9.02
N PRO A 424 3.26 18.74 9.83
CA PRO A 424 2.42 19.90 9.61
C PRO A 424 2.81 20.62 8.32
N ASN A 425 1.81 21.09 7.56
CA ASN A 425 2.07 21.90 6.36
C ASN A 425 2.48 23.32 6.76
N THR A 426 3.79 23.51 7.01
CA THR A 426 4.36 24.77 7.48
C THR A 426 4.24 25.90 6.45
N ALA A 427 4.23 25.59 5.15
CA ALA A 427 4.02 26.57 4.10
C ALA A 427 2.58 27.14 4.12
N ALA A 428 1.59 26.33 4.49
CA ALA A 428 0.20 26.76 4.69
C ALA A 428 -0.09 27.29 6.11
N ASN A 429 0.93 27.36 6.97
CA ASN A 429 0.80 27.74 8.39
C ASN A 429 -0.19 26.83 9.17
N GLU A 430 -0.22 25.54 8.81
CA GLU A 430 -1.01 24.54 9.50
C GLU A 430 -0.21 23.91 10.62
N THR A 431 -0.91 23.48 11.68
CA THR A 431 -0.30 22.82 12.85
C THR A 431 -0.66 21.34 12.95
N ALA A 432 -1.71 20.92 12.22
CA ALA A 432 -2.11 19.53 12.17
C ALA A 432 -1.15 18.72 11.29
N GLU A 433 -0.66 17.60 11.82
CA GLU A 433 0.14 16.67 11.02
C GLU A 433 -0.73 15.93 10.00
N VAL A 434 -0.31 16.00 8.76
CA VAL A 434 -0.92 15.30 7.62
C VAL A 434 0.13 14.42 6.94
N PRO A 435 -0.28 13.39 6.17
CA PRO A 435 0.65 12.57 5.39
C PRO A 435 1.55 13.41 4.50
N LYS A 436 2.84 13.13 4.51
CA LYS A 436 3.86 13.78 3.68
C LYS A 436 4.73 12.71 3.02
N LEU A 437 4.77 12.68 1.70
CA LEU A 437 5.77 11.94 0.95
C LEU A 437 7.03 12.79 0.88
N ILE A 438 8.16 12.23 1.25
CA ILE A 438 9.44 12.92 1.36
C ILE A 438 10.46 12.23 0.45
N TYR A 439 11.18 13.01 -0.34
CA TYR A 439 12.37 12.56 -1.05
C TYR A 439 13.59 13.29 -0.50
N MET A 440 14.66 12.54 -0.25
CA MET A 440 15.89 13.05 0.36
C MET A 440 17.08 12.64 -0.48
N LYS A 441 18.08 13.55 -0.58
CA LYS A 441 19.31 13.29 -1.31
C LYS A 441 20.51 13.95 -0.65
N ALA A 442 21.59 13.18 -0.48
CA ALA A 442 22.85 13.69 0.01
C ALA A 442 23.45 14.69 -0.99
N VAL A 443 23.96 15.81 -0.48
CA VAL A 443 24.80 16.73 -1.24
C VAL A 443 26.25 16.27 -1.18
N ASP A 444 26.67 15.92 0.04
CA ASP A 444 27.97 15.29 0.35
C ASP A 444 27.83 14.47 1.65
N GLU A 445 28.95 14.01 2.22
CA GLU A 445 28.98 13.18 3.44
C GLU A 445 28.53 13.94 4.70
N THR A 446 28.36 15.26 4.66
CA THR A 446 28.11 16.12 5.84
C THR A 446 26.70 16.65 5.91
N TRP A 447 25.95 16.68 4.80
CA TRP A 447 24.60 17.24 4.76
C TRP A 447 23.78 16.79 3.54
N TRP A 448 22.50 16.99 3.64
CA TRP A 448 21.51 16.55 2.68
C TRP A 448 20.38 17.57 2.49
N ILE A 449 19.64 17.42 1.40
CA ILE A 449 18.47 18.20 1.05
C ILE A 449 17.26 17.26 0.95
N GLY A 450 16.17 17.62 1.62
CA GLY A 450 14.88 16.97 1.51
C GLY A 450 13.84 17.89 0.90
N GLY A 451 12.85 17.30 0.25
CA GLY A 451 11.64 17.97 -0.21
C GLY A 451 10.44 17.04 0.00
N GLY A 452 9.22 17.58 0.06
CA GLY A 452 8.08 16.72 0.30
C GLY A 452 6.76 17.33 -0.13
N ILE A 453 5.81 16.47 -0.45
CA ILE A 453 4.44 16.80 -0.85
C ILE A 453 3.45 16.28 0.18
N TYR A 454 2.43 17.08 0.47
CA TYR A 454 1.43 16.80 1.49
C TYR A 454 0.18 16.14 0.89
N GLY A 455 -0.53 15.35 1.69
CA GLY A 455 -1.81 14.78 1.36
C GLY A 455 -1.83 13.27 1.11
N LEU A 456 -3.04 12.76 0.85
CA LEU A 456 -3.26 11.35 0.51
C LEU A 456 -2.82 11.05 -0.92
N GLU A 457 -2.29 9.84 -1.12
CA GLU A 457 -2.01 9.30 -2.45
C GLU A 457 -3.31 8.79 -3.08
N VAL A 458 -3.75 9.43 -4.14
CA VAL A 458 -4.95 9.02 -4.91
C VAL A 458 -4.63 8.43 -6.29
N GLU A 459 -3.36 8.45 -6.71
CA GLU A 459 -2.91 7.92 -8.01
C GLU A 459 -2.32 6.52 -7.91
#